data_c86d3054fd1dcd8664621698d85419dc
#
_entry.id   c86d3054fd1dcd8664621698d85419dc
#
_cell.length_a   1.000
_cell.length_b   1.000
_cell.length_c   1.000
_cell.angle_alpha   90.00
_cell.angle_beta   90.00
_cell.angle_gamma   90.00
#
_symmetry.space_group_name_H-M   'P 1'
#
loop_
_entity.id
_entity.type
_entity.pdbx_description
1 polymer ?
#
loop_
_entity_poly.entity_id
_entity_poly.type
_entity_poly.pdbx_seq_one_letter_code
_entity_poly.pdbx_strand_id
1 'polypeptide(L)'
;MKIDDVELTLFNWDNIPPTRYHAGSRNMGGQSNLGLLTIKTDAGLTGHAFLGGATNPAESDAGALIRFLKPLLMGKDPLARVDLHAALRARQRTAGLRTVGACDTALWDIAAKAAGLPLYRFLGAGRSSIGAYASSQILDGRQAYAGEAAEFKSNGWKAYKIHPPQDPAEDIKVCEAVRKSVGDDYTLMLDSTWSYKYPDALKVGRAIEEMGYLWFEDPLNEEDIYSYVKLRQKLNIPILATEYPPGDIGTYAVWLTERATDYLRGDIPIKGGISTLIKTAHLAEAFHMNYEVHHGGNSHNNMAQLHFACSLRNTTFFEVLLPDGAHKYGVLNDIRIDKDGMAHCPETPGIGAEIDFDLIKKKQIAVLK
;
A
#
# COMPACT_ATOMS: atom_id res chain seq x y z
N MET A 1 -6.10 30.73 2.25
CA MET A 1 -6.92 29.57 2.68
C MET A 1 -6.35 29.03 3.98
N LYS A 2 -7.21 28.77 4.97
CA LYS A 2 -6.80 28.24 6.26
C LYS A 2 -7.68 27.06 6.64
N ILE A 3 -7.10 26.10 7.36
CA ILE A 3 -7.83 24.98 7.95
C ILE A 3 -8.66 25.51 9.13
N ASP A 4 -9.98 25.35 9.07
CA ASP A 4 -10.93 25.83 10.08
C ASP A 4 -11.54 24.71 10.92
N ASP A 5 -11.54 23.47 10.42
CA ASP A 5 -11.98 22.31 11.20
C ASP A 5 -11.25 21.02 10.78
N VAL A 6 -11.06 20.14 11.75
CA VAL A 6 -10.55 18.77 11.57
C VAL A 6 -11.38 17.84 12.43
N GLU A 7 -12.06 16.89 11.81
CA GLU A 7 -12.85 15.87 12.50
C GLU A 7 -12.57 14.47 11.97
N LEU A 8 -12.78 13.48 12.81
CA LEU A 8 -12.63 12.07 12.49
C LEU A 8 -13.91 11.32 12.84
N THR A 9 -14.62 10.81 11.82
CA THR A 9 -15.81 10.00 11.98
C THR A 9 -15.46 8.53 11.97
N LEU A 10 -15.59 7.85 13.10
CA LEU A 10 -15.42 6.39 13.20
C LEU A 10 -16.69 5.67 12.75
N PHE A 11 -16.55 4.63 11.94
CA PHE A 11 -17.66 3.82 11.43
C PHE A 11 -17.29 2.34 11.31
N ASN A 12 -18.25 1.46 11.57
CA ASN A 12 -18.07 0.02 11.53
C ASN A 12 -17.89 -0.50 10.10
N TRP A 13 -16.99 -1.45 9.97
CA TRP A 13 -16.79 -2.29 8.80
C TRP A 13 -17.12 -3.73 9.18
N ASP A 14 -18.25 -4.25 8.70
CA ASP A 14 -18.74 -5.60 8.99
C ASP A 14 -18.52 -6.53 7.80
N ASN A 15 -18.61 -7.83 8.06
CA ASN A 15 -18.54 -8.90 7.04
C ASN A 15 -17.24 -8.93 6.25
N ILE A 16 -16.13 -8.57 6.89
CA ILE A 16 -14.80 -8.67 6.28
C ILE A 16 -14.50 -10.15 6.03
N PRO A 17 -14.15 -10.55 4.79
CA PRO A 17 -13.82 -11.94 4.48
C PRO A 17 -12.64 -12.44 5.33
N PRO A 18 -12.63 -13.70 5.78
CA PRO A 18 -11.45 -14.29 6.40
C PRO A 18 -10.24 -14.23 5.45
N THR A 19 -9.15 -13.67 5.94
CA THR A 19 -7.96 -13.41 5.12
C THR A 19 -6.69 -13.61 5.92
N ARG A 20 -5.63 -14.13 5.29
CA ARG A 20 -4.34 -14.36 5.92
C ARG A 20 -3.19 -14.22 4.92
N TYR A 21 -2.20 -13.39 5.25
CA TYR A 21 -0.99 -13.21 4.44
C TYR A 21 0.27 -13.72 5.14
N HIS A 22 0.23 -13.93 6.45
CA HIS A 22 1.33 -14.47 7.23
C HIS A 22 0.87 -15.67 8.06
N ALA A 23 1.59 -16.80 7.99
CA ALA A 23 1.20 -18.05 8.64
C ALA A 23 1.10 -17.93 10.17
N GLY A 24 1.96 -17.11 10.79
CA GLY A 24 1.93 -16.82 12.22
C GLY A 24 0.85 -15.83 12.68
N SER A 25 0.13 -15.20 11.74
CA SER A 25 -0.94 -14.27 12.06
C SER A 25 -2.27 -14.97 12.26
N ARG A 26 -3.15 -14.36 13.09
CA ARG A 26 -4.57 -14.75 13.12
C ARG A 26 -5.21 -14.38 11.79
N ASN A 27 -6.21 -15.17 11.36
CA ASN A 27 -7.03 -14.77 10.24
C ASN A 27 -7.66 -13.40 10.53
N MET A 28 -7.48 -12.47 9.60
CA MET A 28 -8.25 -11.23 9.58
C MET A 28 -9.65 -11.57 9.13
N GLY A 29 -10.65 -10.82 9.60
CA GLY A 29 -12.02 -11.03 9.15
C GLY A 29 -13.05 -10.69 10.23
N GLY A 30 -14.31 -10.73 9.83
CA GLY A 30 -15.45 -10.44 10.70
C GLY A 30 -15.73 -8.94 10.79
N GLN A 31 -15.16 -8.24 11.78
CA GLN A 31 -15.45 -6.82 12.03
C GLN A 31 -14.19 -6.03 12.31
N SER A 32 -14.19 -4.78 11.84
CA SER A 32 -13.20 -3.73 12.11
C SER A 32 -13.91 -2.38 12.12
N ASN A 33 -13.14 -1.29 12.18
CA ASN A 33 -13.68 0.05 11.94
C ASN A 33 -12.68 0.90 11.14
N LEU A 34 -13.25 1.83 10.38
CA LEU A 34 -12.52 2.87 9.67
C LEU A 34 -12.83 4.23 10.28
N GLY A 35 -11.92 5.17 10.06
CA GLY A 35 -12.11 6.58 10.39
C GLY A 35 -12.09 7.43 9.12
N LEU A 36 -13.17 8.15 8.84
CA LEU A 36 -13.16 9.21 7.83
C LEU A 36 -12.58 10.47 8.45
N LEU A 37 -11.34 10.79 8.12
CA LEU A 37 -10.74 12.10 8.41
C LEU A 37 -11.28 13.13 7.42
N THR A 38 -11.80 14.24 7.96
CA THR A 38 -12.28 15.38 7.19
C THR A 38 -11.55 16.64 7.64
N ILE A 39 -10.81 17.28 6.73
CA ILE A 39 -10.15 18.57 6.94
C ILE A 39 -10.91 19.62 6.13
N LYS A 40 -11.51 20.62 6.80
CA LYS A 40 -12.26 21.71 6.18
C LYS A 40 -11.42 22.98 6.14
N THR A 41 -11.70 23.84 5.15
CA THR A 41 -11.03 25.13 5.00
C THR A 41 -12.02 26.27 4.91
N ASP A 42 -11.60 27.48 5.30
CA ASP A 42 -12.34 28.72 5.19
C ASP A 42 -12.69 29.12 3.73
N ALA A 43 -12.10 28.46 2.75
CA ALA A 43 -12.39 28.62 1.33
C ALA A 43 -13.44 27.61 0.80
N GLY A 44 -14.04 26.78 1.68
CA GLY A 44 -15.05 25.79 1.31
C GLY A 44 -14.49 24.50 0.69
N LEU A 45 -13.17 24.35 0.57
CA LEU A 45 -12.53 23.09 0.15
C LEU A 45 -12.42 22.13 1.32
N THR A 46 -12.66 20.86 1.03
CA THR A 46 -12.59 19.77 2.02
C THR A 46 -11.70 18.66 1.49
N GLY A 47 -10.78 18.21 2.32
CA GLY A 47 -9.94 17.03 2.06
C GLY A 47 -10.34 15.86 2.92
N HIS A 48 -10.24 14.66 2.35
CA HIS A 48 -10.60 13.42 3.01
C HIS A 48 -9.46 12.42 2.99
N ALA A 49 -9.44 11.56 4.00
CA ALA A 49 -8.62 10.34 4.03
C ALA A 49 -9.29 9.28 4.92
N PHE A 50 -9.03 8.00 4.64
CA PHE A 50 -9.41 6.94 5.57
C PHE A 50 -8.24 6.56 6.48
N LEU A 51 -8.54 6.41 7.78
CA LEU A 51 -7.67 5.81 8.79
C LEU A 51 -8.16 4.40 9.07
N GLY A 52 -7.22 3.47 9.33
CA GLY A 52 -7.55 2.09 9.69
C GLY A 52 -7.65 1.15 8.49
N GLY A 53 -8.00 -0.08 8.78
CA GLY A 53 -8.13 -1.19 7.83
C GLY A 53 -8.68 -2.44 8.51
N ALA A 54 -8.75 -3.54 7.77
CA ALA A 54 -9.28 -4.80 8.29
C ALA A 54 -8.52 -5.34 9.52
N THR A 55 -7.19 -5.17 9.55
CA THR A 55 -6.31 -5.63 10.66
C THR A 55 -6.02 -4.58 11.71
N ASN A 56 -6.14 -3.32 11.35
CA ASN A 56 -5.74 -2.19 12.18
C ASN A 56 -6.92 -1.23 12.32
N PRO A 57 -7.83 -1.45 13.27
CA PRO A 57 -9.00 -0.60 13.46
C PRO A 57 -8.60 0.87 13.70
N ALA A 58 -9.34 1.80 13.12
CA ALA A 58 -9.08 3.23 13.25
C ALA A 58 -9.18 3.72 14.70
N GLU A 59 -10.02 3.12 15.52
CA GLU A 59 -10.19 3.50 16.93
C GLU A 59 -8.91 3.43 17.74
N SER A 60 -7.97 2.56 17.37
CA SER A 60 -6.66 2.43 18.03
C SER A 60 -5.82 3.70 17.91
N ASP A 61 -5.96 4.44 16.83
CA ASP A 61 -5.14 5.60 16.47
C ASP A 61 -5.92 6.94 16.54
N ALA A 62 -7.25 6.88 16.53
CA ALA A 62 -8.15 8.03 16.38
C ALA A 62 -7.93 9.12 17.42
N GLY A 63 -7.84 8.72 18.71
CA GLY A 63 -7.60 9.66 19.81
C GLY A 63 -6.26 10.37 19.71
N ALA A 64 -5.22 9.67 19.24
CA ALA A 64 -3.89 10.23 19.06
C ALA A 64 -3.88 11.26 17.90
N LEU A 65 -4.58 10.99 16.80
CA LEU A 65 -4.72 11.93 15.68
C LEU A 65 -5.33 13.26 16.16
N ILE A 66 -6.47 13.20 16.82
CA ILE A 66 -7.20 14.39 17.28
C ILE A 66 -6.39 15.14 18.34
N ARG A 67 -5.86 14.43 19.33
CA ARG A 67 -5.12 15.07 20.45
C ARG A 67 -3.81 15.72 20.02
N PHE A 68 -3.04 15.09 19.13
CA PHE A 68 -1.66 15.49 18.85
C PHE A 68 -1.46 16.11 17.47
N LEU A 69 -2.27 15.78 16.47
CA LEU A 69 -2.07 16.26 15.10
C LEU A 69 -3.05 17.39 14.72
N LYS A 70 -4.32 17.32 15.12
CA LYS A 70 -5.29 18.39 14.86
C LYS A 70 -4.77 19.78 15.29
N PRO A 71 -4.18 19.98 16.50
CA PRO A 71 -3.70 21.31 16.90
C PRO A 71 -2.58 21.89 16.01
N LEU A 72 -1.83 21.01 15.30
CA LEU A 72 -0.79 21.44 14.36
C LEU A 72 -1.35 21.91 13.02
N LEU A 73 -2.57 21.50 12.68
CA LEU A 73 -3.25 21.80 11.43
C LEU A 73 -4.12 23.05 11.53
N MET A 74 -4.78 23.26 12.68
CA MET A 74 -5.76 24.37 12.85
C MET A 74 -5.16 25.73 12.55
N GLY A 75 -5.84 26.52 11.72
CA GLY A 75 -5.47 27.87 11.30
C GLY A 75 -4.29 27.94 10.32
N LYS A 76 -3.72 26.80 9.90
CA LYS A 76 -2.62 26.72 8.94
C LYS A 76 -3.12 26.76 7.50
N ASP A 77 -2.24 27.12 6.58
CA ASP A 77 -2.49 26.98 5.15
C ASP A 77 -2.29 25.52 4.72
N PRO A 78 -3.33 24.81 4.23
CA PRO A 78 -3.20 23.40 3.81
C PRO A 78 -2.27 23.21 2.60
N LEU A 79 -1.93 24.28 1.88
CA LEU A 79 -0.98 24.21 0.75
C LEU A 79 0.49 24.23 1.20
N ALA A 80 0.78 24.63 2.44
CA ALA A 80 2.13 24.59 3.04
C ALA A 80 2.49 23.15 3.47
N ARG A 81 2.31 22.17 2.55
CA ARG A 81 2.43 20.73 2.85
C ARG A 81 3.79 20.30 3.38
N VAL A 82 4.87 20.90 2.90
CA VAL A 82 6.24 20.56 3.36
C VAL A 82 6.40 20.82 4.85
N ASP A 83 5.97 22.01 5.29
CA ASP A 83 6.08 22.43 6.70
C ASP A 83 5.09 21.67 7.58
N LEU A 84 3.85 21.47 7.09
CA LEU A 84 2.84 20.69 7.81
C LEU A 84 3.28 19.24 7.98
N HIS A 85 3.74 18.59 6.93
CA HIS A 85 4.23 17.22 6.99
C HIS A 85 5.42 17.09 7.96
N ALA A 86 6.36 18.05 7.97
CA ALA A 86 7.46 18.05 8.92
C ALA A 86 6.96 18.17 10.37
N ALA A 87 5.99 19.05 10.65
CA ALA A 87 5.39 19.21 11.97
C ALA A 87 4.63 17.95 12.42
N LEU A 88 3.84 17.33 11.51
CA LEU A 88 3.12 16.08 11.78
C LEU A 88 4.09 14.93 12.08
N ARG A 89 5.14 14.78 11.27
CA ARG A 89 6.17 13.74 11.47
C ARG A 89 6.92 13.88 12.78
N ALA A 90 7.12 15.09 13.29
CA ALA A 90 7.72 15.30 14.61
C ALA A 90 6.91 14.62 15.74
N ARG A 91 5.64 14.27 15.49
CA ARG A 91 4.74 13.55 16.42
C ARG A 91 4.61 12.06 16.14
N GLN A 92 5.35 11.50 15.17
CA GLN A 92 5.19 10.09 14.76
C GLN A 92 5.37 9.08 15.90
N ARG A 93 6.22 9.38 16.90
CA ARG A 93 6.44 8.51 18.07
C ARG A 93 5.22 8.48 19.02
N THR A 94 4.36 9.50 18.97
CA THR A 94 3.19 9.64 19.85
C THR A 94 1.89 9.32 19.13
N ALA A 95 1.76 9.74 17.87
CA ALA A 95 0.54 9.59 17.09
C ALA A 95 0.60 8.42 16.08
N GLY A 96 1.80 7.92 15.75
CA GLY A 96 2.00 6.86 14.75
C GLY A 96 2.02 7.38 13.30
N LEU A 97 2.69 6.64 12.42
CA LEU A 97 2.83 7.04 11.01
C LEU A 97 1.51 6.97 10.24
N ARG A 98 0.59 6.06 10.61
CA ARG A 98 -0.72 5.95 9.94
C ARG A 98 -1.57 7.20 10.10
N THR A 99 -1.55 7.84 11.28
CA THR A 99 -2.27 9.10 11.51
C THR A 99 -1.63 10.26 10.77
N VAL A 100 -0.30 10.30 10.72
CA VAL A 100 0.45 11.27 9.90
C VAL A 100 0.10 11.09 8.42
N GLY A 101 0.07 9.84 7.94
CA GLY A 101 -0.31 9.50 6.56
C GLY A 101 -1.72 9.93 6.20
N ALA A 102 -2.69 9.71 7.10
CA ALA A 102 -4.07 10.16 6.87
C ALA A 102 -4.17 11.70 6.77
N CYS A 103 -3.51 12.44 7.67
CA CYS A 103 -3.47 13.91 7.61
C CYS A 103 -2.80 14.39 6.32
N ASP A 104 -1.65 13.85 5.96
CA ASP A 104 -0.92 14.21 4.74
C ASP A 104 -1.75 13.93 3.48
N THR A 105 -2.41 12.78 3.41
CA THR A 105 -3.29 12.40 2.29
C THR A 105 -4.45 13.39 2.12
N ALA A 106 -5.11 13.78 3.21
CA ALA A 106 -6.19 14.77 3.16
C ALA A 106 -5.68 16.15 2.72
N LEU A 107 -4.46 16.55 3.09
CA LEU A 107 -3.83 17.79 2.63
C LEU A 107 -3.50 17.75 1.13
N TRP A 108 -3.04 16.60 0.61
CA TRP A 108 -2.82 16.41 -0.82
C TRP A 108 -4.13 16.41 -1.61
N ASP A 109 -5.20 15.85 -1.05
CA ASP A 109 -6.54 15.91 -1.64
C ASP A 109 -7.04 17.36 -1.77
N ILE A 110 -6.90 18.19 -0.71
CA ILE A 110 -7.20 19.63 -0.76
C ILE A 110 -6.38 20.33 -1.84
N ALA A 111 -5.08 20.06 -1.89
CA ALA A 111 -4.19 20.76 -2.81
C ALA A 111 -4.50 20.45 -4.28
N ALA A 112 -4.79 19.19 -4.59
CA ALA A 112 -5.18 18.79 -5.94
C ALA A 112 -6.56 19.35 -6.32
N LYS A 113 -7.52 19.40 -5.39
CA LYS A 113 -8.82 20.06 -5.56
C LYS A 113 -8.66 21.56 -5.79
N ALA A 114 -7.81 22.24 -5.03
CA ALA A 114 -7.52 23.67 -5.20
C ALA A 114 -6.89 23.97 -6.57
N ALA A 115 -6.12 23.03 -7.12
CA ALA A 115 -5.57 23.15 -8.46
C ALA A 115 -6.55 22.75 -9.58
N GLY A 116 -7.72 22.21 -9.25
CA GLY A 116 -8.69 21.68 -10.22
C GLY A 116 -8.21 20.44 -10.97
N LEU A 117 -7.27 19.67 -10.41
CA LEU A 117 -6.64 18.53 -11.07
C LEU A 117 -6.85 17.22 -10.27
N PRO A 118 -6.99 16.06 -10.97
CA PRO A 118 -6.82 14.77 -10.32
C PRO A 118 -5.42 14.65 -9.72
N LEU A 119 -5.29 13.93 -8.60
CA LEU A 119 -4.05 13.90 -7.83
C LEU A 119 -2.84 13.42 -8.67
N TYR A 120 -3.00 12.41 -9.55
CA TYR A 120 -1.89 11.94 -10.37
C TYR A 120 -1.34 13.02 -11.31
N ARG A 121 -2.21 13.85 -11.89
CA ARG A 121 -1.80 15.00 -12.73
C ARG A 121 -1.15 16.09 -11.90
N PHE A 122 -1.70 16.36 -10.72
CA PHE A 122 -1.12 17.31 -9.79
C PHE A 122 0.28 16.89 -9.32
N LEU A 123 0.55 15.58 -9.24
CA LEU A 123 1.87 14.99 -9.00
C LEU A 123 2.79 14.98 -10.23
N GLY A 124 2.30 15.40 -11.41
CA GLY A 124 3.10 15.51 -12.62
C GLY A 124 3.06 14.30 -13.55
N ALA A 125 2.15 13.35 -13.33
CA ALA A 125 2.07 12.13 -14.15
C ALA A 125 1.55 12.37 -15.57
N GLY A 126 2.16 11.65 -16.52
CA GLY A 126 1.68 11.56 -17.91
C GLY A 126 0.77 10.36 -18.19
N ARG A 127 0.70 9.38 -17.27
CA ARG A 127 -0.19 8.20 -17.39
C ARG A 127 -1.33 8.25 -16.40
N SER A 128 -2.53 7.84 -16.82
CA SER A 128 -3.74 7.75 -15.99
C SER A 128 -4.10 6.32 -15.63
N SER A 129 -3.33 5.33 -16.10
CA SER A 129 -3.55 3.91 -15.82
C SER A 129 -2.24 3.15 -15.72
N ILE A 130 -2.29 2.02 -15.04
CA ILE A 130 -1.13 1.15 -14.80
C ILE A 130 -1.59 -0.32 -14.77
N GLY A 131 -0.76 -1.24 -15.23
CA GLY A 131 -1.02 -2.67 -15.13
C GLY A 131 -1.13 -3.12 -13.68
N ALA A 132 -2.12 -3.97 -13.36
CA ALA A 132 -2.31 -4.51 -12.04
C ALA A 132 -1.86 -5.96 -11.93
N TYR A 133 -1.42 -6.34 -10.71
CA TYR A 133 -1.27 -7.75 -10.36
C TYR A 133 -2.22 -8.15 -9.23
N ALA A 134 -2.72 -9.39 -9.32
CA ALA A 134 -3.49 -10.00 -8.26
C ALA A 134 -2.51 -10.57 -7.20
N SER A 135 -2.69 -10.19 -5.94
CA SER A 135 -1.85 -10.61 -4.83
C SER A 135 -2.65 -11.55 -3.92
N SER A 136 -2.35 -12.86 -3.97
CA SER A 136 -3.09 -13.89 -3.25
C SER A 136 -2.98 -13.72 -1.73
N GLN A 137 -3.94 -14.26 -1.01
CA GLN A 137 -3.72 -14.62 0.39
C GLN A 137 -3.04 -16.00 0.49
N ILE A 138 -2.74 -16.47 1.70
CA ILE A 138 -2.37 -17.87 1.92
C ILE A 138 -3.59 -18.75 1.63
N LEU A 139 -3.45 -19.67 0.67
CA LEU A 139 -4.49 -20.57 0.19
C LEU A 139 -4.25 -22.02 0.68
N ASP A 140 -5.31 -22.82 0.66
CA ASP A 140 -5.27 -24.22 1.09
C ASP A 140 -4.78 -25.15 -0.05
N GLY A 141 -3.47 -25.37 -0.08
CA GLY A 141 -2.81 -26.32 -0.98
C GLY A 141 -2.50 -25.79 -2.38
N ARG A 142 -1.56 -26.44 -3.04
CA ARG A 142 -0.96 -26.02 -4.32
C ARG A 142 -1.96 -25.81 -5.44
N GLN A 143 -3.01 -26.65 -5.49
CA GLN A 143 -4.01 -26.58 -6.54
C GLN A 143 -4.89 -25.32 -6.44
N ALA A 144 -5.13 -24.82 -5.22
CA ALA A 144 -5.86 -23.56 -5.01
C ALA A 144 -5.08 -22.38 -5.61
N TYR A 145 -3.77 -22.28 -5.34
CA TYR A 145 -2.92 -21.25 -5.94
C TYR A 145 -2.86 -21.37 -7.47
N ALA A 146 -2.67 -22.59 -8.00
CA ALA A 146 -2.59 -22.83 -9.43
C ALA A 146 -3.90 -22.46 -10.13
N GLY A 147 -5.05 -22.80 -9.54
CA GLY A 147 -6.38 -22.47 -10.04
C GLY A 147 -6.64 -20.96 -10.02
N GLU A 148 -6.37 -20.29 -8.89
CA GLU A 148 -6.54 -18.84 -8.75
C GLU A 148 -5.67 -18.08 -9.76
N ALA A 149 -4.39 -18.44 -9.89
CA ALA A 149 -3.50 -17.78 -10.86
C ALA A 149 -3.96 -17.96 -12.31
N ALA A 150 -4.44 -19.17 -12.68
CA ALA A 150 -4.98 -19.44 -14.01
C ALA A 150 -6.25 -18.63 -14.28
N GLU A 151 -7.12 -18.48 -13.29
CA GLU A 151 -8.33 -17.66 -13.37
C GLU A 151 -7.99 -16.18 -13.61
N PHE A 152 -7.09 -15.59 -12.81
CA PHE A 152 -6.67 -14.20 -13.00
C PHE A 152 -6.01 -13.98 -14.36
N LYS A 153 -5.15 -14.92 -14.82
CA LYS A 153 -4.58 -14.87 -16.17
C LYS A 153 -5.68 -14.87 -17.24
N SER A 154 -6.68 -15.77 -17.14
CA SER A 154 -7.78 -15.85 -18.11
C SER A 154 -8.66 -14.61 -18.14
N ASN A 155 -8.73 -13.87 -17.02
CA ASN A 155 -9.46 -12.60 -16.88
C ASN A 155 -8.64 -11.37 -17.32
N GLY A 156 -7.47 -11.58 -17.94
CA GLY A 156 -6.64 -10.52 -18.54
C GLY A 156 -5.68 -9.79 -17.58
N TRP A 157 -5.58 -10.24 -16.33
CA TRP A 157 -4.64 -9.63 -15.38
C TRP A 157 -3.20 -9.82 -15.83
N LYS A 158 -2.35 -8.82 -15.54
CA LYS A 158 -0.98 -8.76 -16.06
C LYS A 158 0.00 -9.67 -15.31
N ALA A 159 -0.26 -9.91 -14.02
CA ALA A 159 0.64 -10.67 -13.19
C ALA A 159 -0.09 -11.24 -11.95
N TYR A 160 0.56 -12.16 -11.26
CA TYR A 160 0.07 -12.77 -10.04
C TYR A 160 1.19 -12.91 -9.00
N LYS A 161 0.93 -12.46 -7.77
CA LYS A 161 1.85 -12.57 -6.63
C LYS A 161 1.33 -13.62 -5.65
N ILE A 162 2.22 -14.47 -5.20
CA ILE A 162 1.93 -15.56 -4.26
C ILE A 162 2.34 -15.14 -2.85
N HIS A 163 1.40 -15.21 -1.88
CA HIS A 163 1.73 -15.31 -0.47
C HIS A 163 1.71 -16.79 -0.09
N PRO A 164 2.86 -17.44 0.07
CA PRO A 164 2.96 -18.88 0.23
C PRO A 164 2.63 -19.35 1.65
N PRO A 165 2.51 -20.67 1.91
CA PRO A 165 2.34 -21.24 3.25
C PRO A 165 3.45 -20.91 4.26
N GLN A 166 4.61 -20.43 3.79
CA GLN A 166 5.80 -20.10 4.60
C GLN A 166 6.52 -21.32 5.18
N ASP A 167 6.42 -22.45 4.48
CA ASP A 167 7.30 -23.61 4.58
C ASP A 167 8.17 -23.65 3.32
N PRO A 168 9.50 -23.45 3.41
CA PRO A 168 10.38 -23.31 2.24
C PRO A 168 10.30 -24.45 1.23
N ALA A 169 10.07 -25.68 1.69
CA ALA A 169 9.97 -26.85 0.82
C ALA A 169 8.62 -26.93 0.12
N GLU A 170 7.55 -26.55 0.80
CA GLU A 170 6.21 -26.49 0.24
C GLU A 170 6.04 -25.27 -0.67
N ASP A 171 6.64 -24.13 -0.30
CA ASP A 171 6.56 -22.89 -1.06
C ASP A 171 7.15 -23.03 -2.46
N ILE A 172 8.29 -23.74 -2.59
CA ILE A 172 8.87 -24.08 -3.91
C ILE A 172 7.86 -24.88 -4.74
N LYS A 173 7.18 -25.87 -4.16
CA LYS A 173 6.21 -26.71 -4.87
C LYS A 173 4.93 -25.95 -5.24
N VAL A 174 4.53 -24.97 -4.42
CA VAL A 174 3.44 -24.03 -4.77
C VAL A 174 3.86 -23.21 -6.00
N CYS A 175 5.07 -22.67 -5.99
CA CYS A 175 5.60 -21.88 -7.11
C CYS A 175 5.69 -22.73 -8.41
N GLU A 176 6.16 -23.98 -8.32
CA GLU A 176 6.19 -24.93 -9.45
C GLU A 176 4.78 -25.20 -10.01
N ALA A 177 3.79 -25.45 -9.13
CA ALA A 177 2.42 -25.72 -9.52
C ALA A 177 1.78 -24.50 -10.21
N VAL A 178 1.99 -23.30 -9.69
CA VAL A 178 1.49 -22.06 -10.30
C VAL A 178 2.16 -21.82 -11.66
N ARG A 179 3.50 -21.91 -11.75
CA ARG A 179 4.22 -21.73 -13.03
C ARG A 179 3.72 -22.71 -14.09
N LYS A 180 3.54 -23.97 -13.70
CA LYS A 180 2.99 -24.99 -14.60
C LYS A 180 1.57 -24.68 -15.10
N SER A 181 0.73 -24.07 -14.25
CA SER A 181 -0.66 -23.76 -14.62
C SER A 181 -0.79 -22.56 -15.54
N VAL A 182 0.10 -21.56 -15.39
CA VAL A 182 0.01 -20.31 -16.16
C VAL A 182 0.99 -20.27 -17.35
N GLY A 183 1.95 -21.21 -17.46
CA GLY A 183 2.98 -21.21 -18.50
C GLY A 183 4.10 -20.19 -18.25
N ASP A 184 5.10 -20.18 -19.15
CA ASP A 184 6.37 -19.47 -18.93
C ASP A 184 6.28 -17.97 -19.14
N ASP A 185 5.34 -17.50 -19.95
CA ASP A 185 5.20 -16.09 -20.33
C ASP A 185 4.42 -15.22 -19.33
N TYR A 186 3.78 -15.83 -18.32
CA TYR A 186 2.98 -15.08 -17.35
C TYR A 186 3.86 -14.57 -16.21
N THR A 187 3.72 -13.28 -15.87
CA THR A 187 4.50 -12.64 -14.82
C THR A 187 4.06 -13.14 -13.44
N LEU A 188 4.99 -13.71 -12.68
CA LEU A 188 4.79 -14.21 -11.33
C LEU A 188 5.76 -13.52 -10.35
N MET A 189 5.31 -13.33 -9.12
CA MET A 189 6.09 -12.82 -8.00
C MET A 189 5.86 -13.70 -6.76
N LEU A 190 6.83 -13.72 -5.86
CA LEU A 190 6.71 -14.39 -4.57
C LEU A 190 6.95 -13.39 -3.45
N ASP A 191 6.00 -13.33 -2.50
CA ASP A 191 6.10 -12.55 -1.28
C ASP A 191 6.04 -13.48 -0.07
N SER A 192 7.16 -13.64 0.61
CA SER A 192 7.26 -14.54 1.75
C SER A 192 7.02 -13.87 3.11
N THR A 193 6.70 -12.57 3.11
CA THR A 193 6.31 -11.82 4.33
C THR A 193 7.23 -12.08 5.52
N TRP A 194 8.56 -11.86 5.32
CA TRP A 194 9.64 -11.95 6.35
C TRP A 194 9.80 -13.32 7.00
N SER A 195 9.30 -14.38 6.40
CA SER A 195 9.19 -15.70 7.06
C SER A 195 10.46 -16.52 7.11
N TYR A 196 11.44 -16.24 6.23
CA TYR A 196 12.61 -17.10 6.12
C TYR A 196 13.81 -16.60 6.91
N LYS A 197 14.69 -17.58 7.22
CA LYS A 197 16.08 -17.31 7.55
C LYS A 197 16.93 -17.37 6.28
N TYR A 198 18.13 -16.77 6.33
CA TYR A 198 19.00 -16.66 5.15
C TYR A 198 19.21 -17.96 4.35
N PRO A 199 19.47 -19.15 4.96
CA PRO A 199 19.65 -20.37 4.16
C PRO A 199 18.40 -20.78 3.38
N ASP A 200 17.21 -20.60 3.98
CA ASP A 200 15.93 -20.94 3.36
C ASP A 200 15.58 -19.92 2.27
N ALA A 201 15.77 -18.63 2.53
CA ALA A 201 15.59 -17.58 1.54
C ALA A 201 16.49 -17.80 0.31
N LEU A 202 17.75 -18.19 0.52
CA LEU A 202 18.66 -18.52 -0.59
C LEU A 202 18.17 -19.73 -1.41
N LYS A 203 17.65 -20.76 -0.73
CA LYS A 203 17.13 -21.97 -1.39
C LYS A 203 15.88 -21.65 -2.21
N VAL A 204 14.91 -20.96 -1.62
CA VAL A 204 13.66 -20.57 -2.30
C VAL A 204 13.97 -19.61 -3.45
N GLY A 205 14.81 -18.59 -3.20
CA GLY A 205 15.21 -17.61 -4.21
C GLY A 205 15.81 -18.23 -5.46
N ARG A 206 16.71 -19.24 -5.31
CA ARG A 206 17.28 -19.96 -6.45
C ARG A 206 16.22 -20.74 -7.23
N ALA A 207 15.30 -21.38 -6.54
CA ALA A 207 14.24 -22.15 -7.20
C ALA A 207 13.31 -21.25 -8.02
N ILE A 208 12.87 -20.10 -7.47
CA ILE A 208 11.99 -19.18 -8.21
C ILE A 208 12.72 -18.39 -9.30
N GLU A 209 14.03 -18.16 -9.16
CA GLU A 209 14.89 -17.63 -10.21
C GLU A 209 14.92 -18.55 -11.42
N GLU A 210 15.13 -19.86 -11.23
CA GLU A 210 15.07 -20.88 -12.29
C GLU A 210 13.70 -20.96 -12.97
N MET A 211 12.63 -20.67 -12.22
CA MET A 211 11.26 -20.63 -12.75
C MET A 211 10.88 -19.28 -13.41
N GLY A 212 11.80 -18.32 -13.49
CA GLY A 212 11.57 -17.02 -14.16
C GLY A 212 10.57 -16.13 -13.43
N TYR A 213 10.55 -16.10 -12.10
CA TYR A 213 9.79 -15.13 -11.31
C TYR A 213 10.38 -13.73 -11.47
N LEU A 214 9.53 -12.70 -11.41
CA LEU A 214 9.93 -11.31 -11.63
C LEU A 214 10.71 -10.74 -10.45
N TRP A 215 10.23 -10.97 -9.22
CA TRP A 215 10.92 -10.58 -8.00
C TRP A 215 10.64 -11.54 -6.83
N PHE A 216 11.51 -11.47 -5.84
CA PHE A 216 11.39 -12.12 -4.55
C PHE A 216 11.19 -11.04 -3.47
N GLU A 217 9.99 -10.98 -2.89
CA GLU A 217 9.56 -9.94 -1.96
C GLU A 217 9.68 -10.39 -0.51
N ASP A 218 10.20 -9.50 0.31
CA ASP A 218 10.31 -9.60 1.77
C ASP A 218 10.74 -11.00 2.29
N PRO A 219 11.87 -11.57 1.74
CA PRO A 219 12.30 -12.91 2.10
C PRO A 219 12.78 -13.05 3.55
N LEU A 220 13.33 -11.99 4.13
CA LEU A 220 13.99 -11.97 5.42
C LEU A 220 13.37 -10.89 6.32
N ASN A 221 13.64 -10.98 7.64
CA ASN A 221 13.29 -9.88 8.54
C ASN A 221 13.98 -8.59 8.07
N GLU A 222 13.22 -7.52 7.90
CA GLU A 222 13.71 -6.23 7.38
C GLU A 222 14.70 -5.50 8.31
N GLU A 223 14.84 -5.92 9.57
CA GLU A 223 15.89 -5.42 10.47
C GLU A 223 17.26 -6.03 10.14
N ASP A 224 17.32 -7.16 9.40
CA ASP A 224 18.55 -7.87 9.02
C ASP A 224 19.08 -7.43 7.66
N ILE A 225 19.41 -6.16 7.52
CA ILE A 225 19.94 -5.58 6.28
C ILE A 225 21.19 -6.32 5.74
N TYR A 226 22.03 -6.85 6.64
CA TYR A 226 23.26 -7.55 6.23
C TYR A 226 22.97 -8.89 5.53
N SER A 227 21.93 -9.60 5.95
CA SER A 227 21.49 -10.80 5.25
C SER A 227 20.81 -10.47 3.91
N TYR A 228 20.11 -9.34 3.79
CA TYR A 228 19.62 -8.85 2.50
C TYR A 228 20.76 -8.56 1.53
N VAL A 229 21.79 -7.81 1.94
CA VAL A 229 23.00 -7.55 1.13
C VAL A 229 23.63 -8.86 0.64
N LYS A 230 23.78 -9.83 1.56
CA LYS A 230 24.36 -11.13 1.24
C LYS A 230 23.46 -11.95 0.30
N LEU A 231 22.14 -11.90 0.46
CA LEU A 231 21.19 -12.62 -0.39
C LEU A 231 21.21 -12.06 -1.81
N ARG A 232 21.14 -10.72 -1.94
CA ARG A 232 21.22 -10.02 -3.22
C ARG A 232 22.51 -10.34 -4.01
N GLN A 233 23.65 -10.54 -3.32
CA GLN A 233 24.92 -10.92 -3.97
C GLN A 233 24.93 -12.37 -4.48
N LYS A 234 23.97 -13.21 -4.09
CA LYS A 234 23.91 -14.65 -4.40
C LYS A 234 22.76 -15.03 -5.33
N LEU A 235 21.82 -14.13 -5.57
CA LEU A 235 20.68 -14.32 -6.45
C LEU A 235 20.75 -13.31 -7.60
N ASN A 236 20.23 -13.68 -8.77
CA ASN A 236 20.04 -12.79 -9.91
C ASN A 236 18.59 -12.29 -10.01
N ILE A 237 17.64 -13.01 -9.40
CA ILE A 237 16.26 -12.52 -9.28
C ILE A 237 16.25 -11.22 -8.45
N PRO A 238 15.57 -10.16 -8.90
CA PRO A 238 15.43 -8.94 -8.11
C PRO A 238 14.81 -9.18 -6.74
N ILE A 239 15.38 -8.58 -5.70
CA ILE A 239 14.83 -8.58 -4.35
C ILE A 239 14.09 -7.29 -4.12
N LEU A 240 12.81 -7.39 -3.73
CA LEU A 240 11.96 -6.30 -3.30
C LEU A 240 11.80 -6.35 -1.78
N ALA A 241 11.97 -5.24 -1.09
CA ALA A 241 11.74 -5.15 0.35
C ALA A 241 11.42 -3.72 0.79
N THR A 242 11.31 -3.53 2.12
CA THR A 242 11.04 -2.24 2.78
C THR A 242 9.57 -1.88 2.89
N GLU A 243 8.68 -2.88 3.01
CA GLU A 243 7.25 -2.61 3.22
C GLU A 243 7.01 -1.87 4.54
N TYR A 244 7.51 -2.37 5.66
CA TYR A 244 7.34 -1.75 6.99
C TYR A 244 8.56 -0.94 7.42
N PRO A 245 9.66 -1.54 7.84
CA PRO A 245 10.91 -0.81 8.07
C PRO A 245 11.59 -0.50 6.72
N PRO A 246 12.35 0.52 6.65
CA PRO A 246 12.46 1.58 7.61
C PRO A 246 11.25 2.52 7.57
N GLY A 247 10.72 2.88 8.73
CA GLY A 247 9.58 3.82 8.83
C GLY A 247 9.92 5.25 8.44
N ASP A 248 11.19 5.62 8.40
CA ASP A 248 11.65 6.99 8.12
C ASP A 248 12.50 7.06 6.84
N ILE A 249 12.35 8.16 6.10
CA ILE A 249 13.12 8.43 4.88
C ILE A 249 14.63 8.33 5.12
N GLY A 250 15.12 8.72 6.28
CA GLY A 250 16.55 8.68 6.62
C GLY A 250 17.12 7.26 6.65
N THR A 251 16.32 6.27 6.96
CA THR A 251 16.75 4.87 7.03
C THR A 251 16.80 4.18 5.68
N TYR A 252 16.06 4.68 4.67
CA TYR A 252 16.19 4.21 3.29
C TYR A 252 17.58 4.42 2.71
N ALA A 253 18.29 5.46 3.16
CA ALA A 253 19.63 5.75 2.67
C ALA A 253 20.59 4.56 2.88
N VAL A 254 20.51 3.86 4.01
CA VAL A 254 21.34 2.66 4.28
C VAL A 254 21.01 1.53 3.33
N TRP A 255 19.72 1.26 3.07
CA TRP A 255 19.28 0.24 2.12
C TRP A 255 19.80 0.49 0.69
N LEU A 256 19.84 1.75 0.29
CA LEU A 256 20.31 2.17 -1.01
C LEU A 256 21.85 2.13 -1.11
N THR A 257 22.56 2.68 -0.14
CA THR A 257 24.03 2.74 -0.15
C THR A 257 24.68 1.36 -0.03
N GLU A 258 24.09 0.48 0.79
CA GLU A 258 24.54 -0.90 0.95
C GLU A 258 24.07 -1.81 -0.20
N ARG A 259 23.22 -1.32 -1.09
CA ARG A 259 22.62 -2.13 -2.16
C ARG A 259 21.94 -3.40 -1.60
N ALA A 260 21.18 -3.23 -0.53
CA ALA A 260 20.54 -4.35 0.17
C ALA A 260 19.41 -5.00 -0.62
N THR A 261 18.75 -4.22 -1.50
CA THR A 261 17.70 -4.69 -2.41
C THR A 261 17.90 -4.18 -3.82
N ASP A 262 17.13 -4.69 -4.78
CA ASP A 262 17.05 -4.20 -6.15
C ASP A 262 15.87 -3.25 -6.33
N TYR A 263 14.77 -3.46 -5.63
CA TYR A 263 13.58 -2.63 -5.63
C TYR A 263 13.23 -2.24 -4.19
N LEU A 264 12.74 -1.02 -4.02
CA LEU A 264 12.17 -0.54 -2.75
C LEU A 264 10.66 -0.56 -2.81
N ARG A 265 10.04 -0.57 -1.62
CA ARG A 265 8.60 -0.62 -1.46
C ARG A 265 8.12 0.36 -0.38
N GLY A 266 6.85 0.71 -0.43
CA GLY A 266 6.18 1.46 0.61
C GLY A 266 4.73 1.78 0.25
N ASP A 267 3.96 2.14 1.26
CA ASP A 267 2.60 2.62 1.09
C ASP A 267 2.33 3.91 1.89
N ILE A 268 1.26 4.59 1.54
CA ILE A 268 0.86 5.87 2.13
C ILE A 268 0.62 5.76 3.65
N PRO A 269 -0.21 4.80 4.15
CA PRO A 269 -0.48 4.73 5.57
C PRO A 269 0.73 4.32 6.42
N ILE A 270 1.53 3.34 5.96
CA ILE A 270 2.65 2.82 6.76
C ILE A 270 3.84 3.78 6.80
N LYS A 271 4.08 4.50 5.71
CA LYS A 271 5.24 5.42 5.59
C LYS A 271 4.94 6.88 5.96
N GLY A 272 3.73 7.17 6.43
CA GLY A 272 3.37 8.51 6.91
C GLY A 272 3.06 9.51 5.80
N GLY A 273 2.47 9.03 4.69
CA GLY A 273 1.84 9.87 3.68
C GLY A 273 2.54 9.97 2.34
N ILE A 274 1.84 10.59 1.40
CA ILE A 274 2.29 10.84 0.02
C ILE A 274 3.60 11.65 0.02
N SER A 275 3.73 12.63 0.91
CA SER A 275 4.94 13.48 1.04
C SER A 275 6.20 12.67 1.37
N THR A 276 6.09 11.58 2.13
CA THR A 276 7.20 10.65 2.38
C THR A 276 7.50 9.82 1.14
N LEU A 277 6.45 9.25 0.51
CA LEU A 277 6.61 8.37 -0.63
C LEU A 277 7.25 9.07 -1.83
N ILE A 278 6.88 10.31 -2.11
CA ILE A 278 7.51 11.12 -3.16
C ILE A 278 9.03 11.16 -2.96
N LYS A 279 9.48 11.44 -1.73
CA LYS A 279 10.91 11.55 -1.41
C LYS A 279 11.63 10.21 -1.55
N THR A 280 11.02 9.11 -1.07
CA THR A 280 11.62 7.77 -1.12
C THR A 280 11.65 7.20 -2.54
N ALA A 281 10.60 7.43 -3.34
CA ALA A 281 10.56 6.99 -4.73
C ALA A 281 11.56 7.75 -5.62
N HIS A 282 11.70 9.07 -5.45
CA HIS A 282 12.70 9.86 -6.17
C HIS A 282 14.12 9.51 -5.71
N LEU A 283 14.30 9.19 -4.43
CA LEU A 283 15.58 8.71 -3.93
C LEU A 283 15.94 7.35 -4.58
N ALA A 284 14.99 6.42 -4.69
CA ALA A 284 15.18 5.16 -5.40
C ALA A 284 15.51 5.39 -6.90
N GLU A 285 14.79 6.31 -7.57
CA GLU A 285 15.05 6.69 -8.96
C GLU A 285 16.48 7.22 -9.16
N ALA A 286 16.98 8.05 -8.23
CA ALA A 286 18.35 8.57 -8.27
C ALA A 286 19.42 7.47 -8.15
N PHE A 287 19.07 6.33 -7.54
CA PHE A 287 19.89 5.13 -7.47
C PHE A 287 19.62 4.12 -8.60
N HIS A 288 18.81 4.49 -9.60
CA HIS A 288 18.37 3.61 -10.71
C HIS A 288 17.64 2.35 -10.22
N MET A 289 16.82 2.49 -9.16
CA MET A 289 16.05 1.40 -8.57
C MET A 289 14.55 1.63 -8.74
N ASN A 290 13.80 0.55 -8.91
CA ASN A 290 12.34 0.60 -8.87
C ASN A 290 11.84 0.89 -7.44
N TYR A 291 10.66 1.49 -7.39
CA TYR A 291 9.88 1.72 -6.17
C TYR A 291 8.47 1.19 -6.41
N GLU A 292 8.21 -0.04 -6.02
CA GLU A 292 6.92 -0.69 -6.21
C GLU A 292 5.98 -0.37 -5.06
N VAL A 293 4.77 0.09 -5.37
CA VAL A 293 3.84 0.60 -4.37
C VAL A 293 3.08 -0.55 -3.71
N HIS A 294 3.10 -0.61 -2.37
CA HIS A 294 2.30 -1.55 -1.60
C HIS A 294 0.83 -1.12 -1.54
N HIS A 295 -0.07 -2.08 -1.39
CA HIS A 295 -1.51 -1.83 -1.26
C HIS A 295 -1.87 -1.08 0.03
N GLY A 296 -2.81 -0.13 -0.03
CA GLY A 296 -3.12 0.77 1.09
C GLY A 296 -4.12 0.25 2.13
N GLY A 297 -4.69 -0.95 1.98
CA GLY A 297 -5.51 -1.64 2.99
C GLY A 297 -6.95 -1.14 3.17
N ASN A 298 -7.39 -0.10 2.47
CA ASN A 298 -8.78 0.37 2.37
C ASN A 298 -9.01 1.15 1.08
N SER A 299 -10.27 1.30 0.67
CA SER A 299 -10.65 1.92 -0.61
C SER A 299 -10.00 3.27 -0.88
N HIS A 300 -10.06 4.20 0.07
CA HIS A 300 -9.53 5.54 -0.12
C HIS A 300 -8.01 5.55 -0.24
N ASN A 301 -7.32 4.78 0.60
CA ASN A 301 -5.86 4.65 0.53
C ASN A 301 -5.43 3.97 -0.76
N ASN A 302 -6.18 2.95 -1.24
CA ASN A 302 -5.91 2.28 -2.51
C ASN A 302 -6.00 3.24 -3.69
N MET A 303 -7.01 4.12 -3.70
CA MET A 303 -7.13 5.17 -4.72
C MET A 303 -5.96 6.16 -4.68
N ALA A 304 -5.58 6.63 -3.49
CA ALA A 304 -4.41 7.50 -3.33
C ALA A 304 -3.12 6.81 -3.80
N GLN A 305 -2.95 5.52 -3.51
CA GLN A 305 -1.83 4.69 -3.97
C GLN A 305 -1.81 4.56 -5.50
N LEU A 306 -2.98 4.37 -6.13
CA LEU A 306 -3.08 4.30 -7.60
C LEU A 306 -2.64 5.61 -8.26
N HIS A 307 -3.10 6.75 -7.76
CA HIS A 307 -2.64 8.06 -8.23
C HIS A 307 -1.13 8.21 -8.07
N PHE A 308 -0.59 7.80 -6.93
CA PHE A 308 0.83 7.86 -6.66
C PHE A 308 1.62 6.93 -7.59
N ALA A 309 1.21 5.67 -7.76
CA ALA A 309 1.84 4.73 -8.69
C ALA A 309 1.84 5.25 -10.13
N CYS A 310 0.74 5.86 -10.59
CA CYS A 310 0.67 6.49 -11.89
C CYS A 310 1.61 7.69 -12.05
N SER A 311 1.99 8.35 -10.95
CA SER A 311 2.91 9.49 -10.98
C SER A 311 4.39 9.11 -11.05
N LEU A 312 4.73 7.85 -10.83
CA LEU A 312 6.12 7.38 -10.81
C LEU A 312 6.55 6.78 -12.15
N ARG A 313 7.81 7.02 -12.55
CA ARG A 313 8.43 6.38 -13.70
C ARG A 313 9.07 5.04 -13.35
N ASN A 314 9.49 4.88 -12.10
CA ASN A 314 10.17 3.70 -11.56
C ASN A 314 9.23 2.77 -10.78
N THR A 315 7.97 2.67 -11.21
CA THR A 315 6.95 1.73 -10.73
C THR A 315 6.39 0.96 -11.92
N THR A 316 6.28 -0.35 -11.80
CA THR A 316 5.85 -1.25 -12.89
C THR A 316 4.38 -1.60 -12.78
N PHE A 317 3.89 -1.92 -11.57
CA PHE A 317 2.56 -2.44 -11.35
C PHE A 317 1.81 -1.74 -10.22
N PHE A 318 0.49 -1.93 -10.21
CA PHE A 318 -0.38 -1.63 -9.09
C PHE A 318 -0.82 -2.94 -8.42
N GLU A 319 -0.65 -3.03 -7.12
CA GLU A 319 -1.04 -4.20 -6.33
C GLU A 319 -2.54 -4.22 -6.02
N VAL A 320 -3.17 -5.39 -6.15
CA VAL A 320 -4.53 -5.64 -5.67
C VAL A 320 -4.51 -6.87 -4.76
N LEU A 321 -4.58 -6.66 -3.45
CA LEU A 321 -4.68 -7.72 -2.47
C LEU A 321 -6.03 -8.44 -2.54
N LEU A 322 -6.00 -9.76 -2.42
CA LEU A 322 -7.17 -10.63 -2.43
C LEU A 322 -7.47 -11.18 -1.04
N PRO A 323 -8.74 -11.42 -0.69
CA PRO A 323 -9.93 -11.10 -1.48
C PRO A 323 -10.28 -9.60 -1.40
N ASP A 324 -10.78 -9.05 -2.49
CA ASP A 324 -11.16 -7.63 -2.62
C ASP A 324 -11.99 -7.11 -1.44
N GLY A 325 -12.96 -7.88 -0.97
CA GLY A 325 -13.85 -7.49 0.13
C GLY A 325 -13.16 -7.29 1.49
N ALA A 326 -11.89 -7.69 1.64
CA ALA A 326 -11.08 -7.41 2.82
C ALA A 326 -10.35 -6.05 2.73
N HIS A 327 -10.41 -5.38 1.58
CA HIS A 327 -9.65 -4.17 1.31
C HIS A 327 -10.47 -3.03 0.68
N LYS A 328 -11.77 -3.25 0.46
CA LYS A 328 -12.68 -2.30 -0.18
C LYS A 328 -13.93 -2.05 0.65
N TYR A 329 -14.12 -0.81 1.12
CA TYR A 329 -15.28 -0.41 1.90
C TYR A 329 -15.42 1.11 2.00
N GLY A 330 -16.67 1.61 1.97
CA GLY A 330 -16.99 3.01 2.25
C GLY A 330 -16.78 3.99 1.09
N VAL A 331 -16.56 3.47 -0.14
CA VAL A 331 -16.44 4.26 -1.38
C VAL A 331 -17.33 3.65 -2.46
N LEU A 332 -18.04 4.50 -3.23
CA LEU A 332 -19.00 4.08 -4.25
C LEU A 332 -18.33 3.73 -5.58
N ASN A 333 -17.27 4.45 -5.96
CA ASN A 333 -16.55 4.30 -7.23
C ASN A 333 -15.21 3.58 -7.06
N ASP A 334 -15.16 2.49 -6.30
CA ASP A 334 -13.92 1.79 -5.99
C ASP A 334 -13.15 1.28 -7.22
N ILE A 335 -11.85 1.08 -7.07
CA ILE A 335 -10.95 0.65 -8.14
C ILE A 335 -11.44 -0.68 -8.73
N ARG A 336 -11.55 -0.71 -10.06
CA ARG A 336 -11.84 -1.91 -10.84
C ARG A 336 -10.73 -2.13 -11.84
N ILE A 337 -10.34 -3.39 -12.01
CA ILE A 337 -9.38 -3.78 -13.04
C ILE A 337 -10.18 -4.12 -14.29
N ASP A 338 -9.77 -3.52 -15.42
CA ASP A 338 -10.44 -3.75 -16.70
C ASP A 338 -10.04 -5.11 -17.32
N LYS A 339 -10.66 -5.44 -18.47
CA LYS A 339 -10.39 -6.68 -19.21
C LYS A 339 -8.95 -6.81 -19.73
N ASP A 340 -8.22 -5.70 -19.77
CA ASP A 340 -6.83 -5.63 -20.21
C ASP A 340 -5.86 -5.62 -19.01
N GLY A 341 -6.37 -5.87 -17.78
CA GLY A 341 -5.61 -5.93 -16.55
C GLY A 341 -5.09 -4.58 -16.07
N MET A 342 -5.77 -3.48 -16.41
CA MET A 342 -5.35 -2.13 -16.06
C MET A 342 -6.21 -1.54 -14.94
N ALA A 343 -5.56 -0.85 -14.01
CA ALA A 343 -6.20 0.04 -13.04
C ALA A 343 -6.18 1.48 -13.56
N HIS A 344 -7.29 2.21 -13.44
CA HIS A 344 -7.45 3.57 -13.96
C HIS A 344 -7.67 4.56 -12.82
N CYS A 345 -6.92 5.66 -12.82
CA CYS A 345 -7.13 6.76 -11.88
C CYS A 345 -8.46 7.48 -12.17
N PRO A 346 -9.20 7.90 -11.14
CA PRO A 346 -10.29 8.86 -11.31
C PRO A 346 -9.81 10.18 -11.93
N GLU A 347 -10.64 10.78 -12.80
CA GLU A 347 -10.32 12.05 -13.47
C GLU A 347 -10.87 13.28 -12.72
N THR A 348 -11.62 13.09 -11.63
CA THR A 348 -12.14 14.18 -10.81
C THR A 348 -11.02 14.82 -9.98
N PRO A 349 -11.09 16.15 -9.70
CA PRO A 349 -10.10 16.82 -8.87
C PRO A 349 -9.91 16.19 -7.48
N GLY A 350 -8.69 16.13 -7.00
CA GLY A 350 -8.33 15.44 -5.75
C GLY A 350 -8.03 13.96 -5.98
N ILE A 351 -8.30 13.14 -4.97
CA ILE A 351 -8.18 11.66 -5.04
C ILE A 351 -9.35 11.06 -5.83
N GLY A 352 -10.46 11.80 -5.97
CA GLY A 352 -11.60 11.36 -6.77
C GLY A 352 -12.40 10.20 -6.16
N ALA A 353 -12.20 9.90 -4.88
CA ALA A 353 -12.99 8.92 -4.16
C ALA A 353 -14.40 9.47 -3.86
N GLU A 354 -15.42 8.79 -4.36
CA GLU A 354 -16.82 9.08 -4.03
C GLU A 354 -17.17 8.39 -2.71
N ILE A 355 -17.02 9.14 -1.61
CA ILE A 355 -17.24 8.60 -0.26
C ILE A 355 -18.72 8.29 -0.06
N ASP A 356 -19.04 7.09 0.43
CA ASP A 356 -20.40 6.68 0.78
C ASP A 356 -20.80 7.26 2.16
N PHE A 357 -21.19 8.55 2.16
CA PHE A 357 -21.61 9.25 3.38
C PHE A 357 -22.86 8.63 4.02
N ASP A 358 -23.75 8.02 3.25
CA ASP A 358 -24.96 7.39 3.78
C ASP A 358 -24.59 6.10 4.55
N LEU A 359 -23.69 5.28 4.00
CA LEU A 359 -23.14 4.12 4.70
C LEU A 359 -22.42 4.55 5.98
N ILE A 360 -21.52 5.54 5.87
CA ILE A 360 -20.75 6.05 7.01
C ILE A 360 -21.67 6.55 8.13
N LYS A 361 -22.69 7.34 7.79
CA LYS A 361 -23.69 7.82 8.73
C LYS A 361 -24.47 6.67 9.39
N LYS A 362 -24.87 5.67 8.61
CA LYS A 362 -25.59 4.48 9.11
C LYS A 362 -24.74 3.64 10.05
N LYS A 363 -23.43 3.56 9.81
CA LYS A 363 -22.46 2.73 10.55
C LYS A 363 -21.63 3.52 11.56
N GLN A 364 -21.93 4.79 11.76
CA GLN A 364 -21.18 5.69 12.63
C GLN A 364 -21.14 5.18 14.08
N ILE A 365 -19.93 5.17 14.65
CA ILE A 365 -19.67 4.86 16.05
C ILE A 365 -19.52 6.15 16.86
N ALA A 366 -18.69 7.07 16.37
CA ALA A 366 -18.38 8.32 17.05
C ALA A 366 -17.86 9.37 16.05
N VAL A 367 -17.97 10.64 16.44
CA VAL A 367 -17.28 11.76 15.80
C VAL A 367 -16.35 12.39 16.83
N LEU A 368 -15.05 12.37 16.52
CA LEU A 368 -14.03 12.98 17.36
C LEU A 368 -13.63 14.35 16.77
N LYS A 369 -13.57 15.38 17.66
CA LYS A 369 -13.30 16.77 17.28
C LYS A 369 -12.17 17.37 18.10
#